data_5564c4cbc85f31112c38e3a87438213e
#
_entry.id   5564c4cbc85f31112c38e3a87438213e
#
_cell.length_a   1.000
_cell.length_b   1.000
_cell.length_c   1.000
_cell.angle_alpha   90.00
_cell.angle_beta   90.00
_cell.angle_gamma   90.00
#
_symmetry.space_group_name_H-M   'P 1'
#
loop_
_entity.id
_entity.type
_entity.pdbx_description
1 polymer ?
#
loop_
_entity_poly.entity_id
_entity_poly.type
_entity_poly.pdbx_seq_one_letter_code
_entity_poly.pdbx_strand_id
1 'polypeptide(L)'
;RAKVDVRPHGTMIAARKGMANKVGYLAAHSAIVLICLGGLLDGDLIVRALTWFGGKTVYDGGGLVSEVKPEHRLPMNNPTFRGNLVVSEGTQSSTAILSQSDGVLLQELPFAVELKKFIVEYYDSGMPKLFASDIVIHDRATGAQQPARVEVNHPASYKGVQIYQSSFDDGGSRVKLAAVPMNGAARAFEVEGTIGGSAQITNGNDKLT
;
A
#
# COMPACT_ATOMS: atom_id res chain seq x y z
N ARG A 1 28.47 12.41 45.82
CA ARG A 1 29.66 11.84 46.48
C ARG A 1 30.82 12.83 46.32
N ALA A 2 31.51 13.18 47.40
CA ALA A 2 32.73 13.95 47.39
C ALA A 2 33.90 13.04 47.86
N LYS A 3 35.04 13.17 47.23
CA LYS A 3 36.29 12.52 47.66
C LYS A 3 37.26 13.64 48.04
N VAL A 4 37.76 13.60 49.24
CA VAL A 4 38.75 14.55 49.76
C VAL A 4 40.10 13.82 49.91
N ASP A 5 41.12 14.38 49.32
CA ASP A 5 42.50 13.88 49.42
C ASP A 5 43.35 14.99 50.06
N VAL A 6 43.84 14.76 51.28
CA VAL A 6 44.63 15.71 52.05
C VAL A 6 46.13 15.36 51.88
N ARG A 7 46.89 16.30 51.35
CA ARG A 7 48.35 16.15 51.15
C ARG A 7 49.11 17.23 51.95
N PRO A 8 50.41 17.04 52.21
CA PRO A 8 51.20 17.98 52.99
C PRO A 8 51.22 19.43 52.42
N HIS A 9 50.96 19.58 51.12
CA HIS A 9 50.98 20.85 50.41
C HIS A 9 49.63 21.34 49.93
N GLY A 10 48.52 20.70 50.35
CA GLY A 10 47.18 21.14 49.98
C GLY A 10 46.11 20.03 50.04
N THR A 11 44.85 20.42 50.05
CA THR A 11 43.72 19.52 50.07
C THR A 11 43.05 19.52 48.70
N MET A 12 42.96 18.38 48.04
CA MET A 12 42.16 18.23 46.80
C MET A 12 40.76 17.71 47.13
N ILE A 13 39.76 18.41 46.62
CA ILE A 13 38.35 18.01 46.76
C ILE A 13 37.79 17.71 45.38
N ALA A 14 37.43 16.45 45.12
CA ALA A 14 36.73 16.04 43.96
C ALA A 14 35.25 15.76 44.33
N ALA A 15 34.33 16.59 43.88
CA ALA A 15 32.92 16.41 44.11
C ALA A 15 32.20 16.07 42.81
N ARG A 16 31.31 15.07 42.86
CA ARG A 16 30.47 14.66 41.75
C ARG A 16 29.01 14.73 42.19
N LYS A 17 28.26 15.62 41.53
CA LYS A 17 26.80 15.77 41.71
C LYS A 17 26.14 15.53 40.35
N GLY A 18 24.97 14.88 40.33
CA GLY A 18 24.18 14.79 39.08
C GLY A 18 24.28 13.45 38.36
N MET A 19 24.17 12.31 39.08
CA MET A 19 24.03 11.00 38.43
C MET A 19 22.76 10.91 37.51
N ALA A 20 21.74 11.73 37.81
CA ALA A 20 20.53 11.83 36.97
C ALA A 20 20.77 12.38 35.55
N ASN A 21 21.84 13.17 35.32
CA ASN A 21 22.17 13.67 34.00
C ASN A 21 22.50 12.57 32.99
N LYS A 22 22.94 11.40 33.45
CA LYS A 22 23.19 10.25 32.56
C LYS A 22 21.90 9.65 32.04
N VAL A 23 20.79 9.71 32.78
CA VAL A 23 19.50 9.18 32.33
C VAL A 23 19.00 9.96 31.11
N GLY A 24 19.09 11.29 31.13
CA GLY A 24 18.72 12.12 29.98
C GLY A 24 19.60 11.84 28.75
N TYR A 25 20.91 11.70 28.96
CA TYR A 25 21.83 11.33 27.87
C TYR A 25 21.50 9.94 27.26
N LEU A 26 21.31 8.93 28.12
CA LEU A 26 20.94 7.59 27.67
C LEU A 26 19.57 7.58 26.97
N ALA A 27 18.59 8.28 27.52
CA ALA A 27 17.27 8.37 26.93
C ALA A 27 17.31 9.02 25.53
N ALA A 28 18.04 10.14 25.35
CA ALA A 28 18.17 10.79 24.08
C ALA A 28 18.85 9.91 23.03
N HIS A 29 19.96 9.24 23.39
CA HIS A 29 20.65 8.37 22.46
C HIS A 29 19.86 7.11 22.13
N SER A 30 19.16 6.53 23.10
CA SER A 30 18.25 5.40 22.87
C SER A 30 17.09 5.79 21.96
N ALA A 31 16.56 6.99 22.10
CA ALA A 31 15.50 7.49 21.21
C ALA A 31 15.99 7.58 19.76
N ILE A 32 17.19 8.10 19.52
CA ILE A 32 17.77 8.15 18.18
C ILE A 32 17.93 6.74 17.58
N VAL A 33 18.45 5.79 18.35
CA VAL A 33 18.61 4.41 17.90
C VAL A 33 17.25 3.80 17.57
N LEU A 34 16.22 4.00 18.39
CA LEU A 34 14.87 3.50 18.15
C LEU A 34 14.24 4.11 16.92
N ILE A 35 14.44 5.42 16.67
CA ILE A 35 13.97 6.09 15.46
C ILE A 35 14.65 5.50 14.23
N CYS A 36 15.98 5.30 14.27
CA CYS A 36 16.72 4.69 13.16
C CYS A 36 16.25 3.25 12.90
N LEU A 37 16.05 2.44 13.94
CA LEU A 37 15.52 1.08 13.80
C LEU A 37 14.10 1.09 13.24
N GLY A 38 13.25 2.00 13.71
CA GLY A 38 11.91 2.20 13.16
C GLY A 38 11.94 2.54 11.68
N GLY A 39 12.80 3.47 11.27
CA GLY A 39 12.97 3.82 9.86
C GLY A 39 13.50 2.68 8.98
N LEU A 40 14.36 1.82 9.51
CA LEU A 40 14.81 0.61 8.80
C LEU A 40 13.68 -0.39 8.61
N LEU A 41 12.79 -0.55 9.61
CA LEU A 41 11.65 -1.45 9.52
C LEU A 41 10.53 -0.89 8.64
N ASP A 42 10.32 0.43 8.64
CA ASP A 42 9.32 1.09 7.80
C ASP A 42 9.78 1.26 6.33
N GLY A 43 11.08 1.17 6.09
CA GLY A 43 11.67 1.24 4.76
C GLY A 43 11.62 -0.09 4.00
N ASP A 44 11.93 -0.04 2.71
CA ASP A 44 11.97 -1.22 1.83
C ASP A 44 13.12 -2.20 2.11
N LEU A 45 13.86 -2.03 3.22
CA LEU A 45 15.05 -2.83 3.50
C LEU A 45 14.74 -4.32 3.58
N ILE A 46 13.63 -4.70 4.21
CA ILE A 46 13.22 -6.11 4.32
C ILE A 46 12.82 -6.65 2.96
N VAL A 47 12.07 -5.87 2.16
CA VAL A 47 11.71 -6.23 0.79
C VAL A 47 12.96 -6.40 -0.06
N ARG A 48 13.93 -5.48 0.02
CA ARG A 48 15.23 -5.60 -0.68
C ARG A 48 16.04 -6.80 -0.21
N ALA A 49 16.04 -7.11 1.08
CA ALA A 49 16.69 -8.31 1.58
C ALA A 49 16.06 -9.59 1.02
N LEU A 50 14.73 -9.64 0.89
CA LEU A 50 14.02 -10.75 0.26
C LEU A 50 14.34 -10.88 -1.24
N THR A 51 14.57 -9.76 -1.96
CA THR A 51 15.02 -9.82 -3.35
C THR A 51 16.47 -10.32 -3.44
N TRP A 52 17.39 -9.82 -2.60
CA TRP A 52 18.80 -10.18 -2.66
C TRP A 52 19.08 -11.61 -2.20
N PHE A 53 18.47 -12.06 -1.10
CA PHE A 53 18.75 -13.34 -0.46
C PHE A 53 17.66 -14.39 -0.71
N GLY A 54 16.44 -13.97 -1.05
CA GLY A 54 15.29 -14.85 -1.26
C GLY A 54 15.07 -15.25 -2.73
N GLY A 55 15.95 -14.86 -3.65
CA GLY A 55 15.83 -15.16 -5.08
C GLY A 55 14.59 -14.54 -5.72
N LYS A 56 14.09 -13.44 -5.16
CA LYS A 56 12.98 -12.69 -5.73
C LYS A 56 13.49 -11.65 -6.71
N THR A 57 12.79 -11.47 -7.82
CA THR A 57 13.12 -10.51 -8.87
C THR A 57 11.96 -9.58 -9.11
N VAL A 58 12.29 -8.35 -9.48
CA VAL A 58 11.29 -7.34 -9.82
C VAL A 58 10.67 -7.68 -11.17
N TYR A 59 9.37 -7.46 -11.31
CA TYR A 59 8.63 -7.61 -12.56
C TYR A 59 8.50 -6.24 -13.24
N ASP A 60 9.00 -6.14 -14.46
CA ASP A 60 9.00 -4.93 -15.30
C ASP A 60 7.97 -4.99 -16.44
N GLY A 61 7.23 -6.10 -16.55
CA GLY A 61 6.23 -6.31 -17.60
C GLY A 61 4.86 -5.74 -17.27
N GLY A 62 3.98 -5.71 -18.28
CA GLY A 62 2.55 -5.45 -18.14
C GLY A 62 1.75 -6.74 -18.19
N GLY A 63 0.46 -6.70 -17.88
CA GLY A 63 -0.45 -7.83 -17.98
C GLY A 63 -1.25 -8.07 -16.70
N LEU A 64 -1.87 -9.23 -16.64
CA LEU A 64 -2.72 -9.61 -15.51
C LEU A 64 -1.87 -10.06 -14.32
N VAL A 65 -2.25 -9.62 -13.12
CA VAL A 65 -1.60 -10.04 -11.85
C VAL A 65 -1.58 -11.57 -11.71
N SER A 66 -2.59 -12.28 -12.25
CA SER A 66 -2.67 -13.74 -12.23
C SER A 66 -1.57 -14.45 -13.04
N GLU A 67 -1.02 -13.80 -14.05
CA GLU A 67 -0.01 -14.35 -14.96
C GLU A 67 1.43 -14.12 -14.47
N VAL A 68 1.60 -13.27 -13.46
CA VAL A 68 2.92 -12.96 -12.90
C VAL A 68 3.47 -14.17 -12.15
N LYS A 69 4.68 -14.56 -12.48
CA LYS A 69 5.35 -15.76 -11.96
C LYS A 69 5.64 -15.65 -10.45
N PRO A 70 5.81 -16.79 -9.75
CA PRO A 70 6.09 -16.82 -8.31
C PRO A 70 7.40 -16.13 -7.89
N GLU A 71 8.38 -15.99 -8.79
CA GLU A 71 9.64 -15.29 -8.53
C GLU A 71 9.45 -13.78 -8.26
N HIS A 72 8.35 -13.20 -8.73
CA HIS A 72 7.98 -11.79 -8.52
C HIS A 72 6.98 -11.62 -7.38
N ARG A 73 6.65 -12.69 -6.63
CA ARG A 73 5.69 -12.66 -5.52
C ARG A 73 6.39 -12.84 -4.19
N LEU A 74 6.08 -11.94 -3.26
CA LEU A 74 6.55 -12.02 -1.89
C LEU A 74 5.67 -12.96 -1.06
N PRO A 75 6.24 -13.65 -0.06
CA PRO A 75 5.49 -14.59 0.76
C PRO A 75 4.50 -13.85 1.67
N MET A 76 3.40 -14.53 2.05
CA MET A 76 2.36 -13.98 2.93
C MET A 76 2.86 -13.61 4.34
N ASN A 77 3.96 -14.20 4.78
CA ASN A 77 4.57 -13.95 6.09
C ASN A 77 5.60 -12.81 6.08
N ASN A 78 5.65 -12.01 5.03
CA ASN A 78 6.48 -10.81 5.02
C ASN A 78 6.07 -9.86 6.15
N PRO A 79 6.97 -9.53 7.09
CA PRO A 79 6.63 -8.78 8.30
C PRO A 79 6.31 -7.31 8.06
N THR A 80 6.79 -6.74 6.96
CA THR A 80 6.55 -5.34 6.63
C THR A 80 6.56 -5.11 5.11
N PHE A 81 5.60 -4.34 4.64
CA PHE A 81 5.49 -3.93 3.24
C PHE A 81 4.56 -2.72 3.13
N ARG A 82 4.74 -1.97 2.05
CA ARG A 82 3.78 -0.98 1.56
C ARG A 82 3.44 -1.29 0.11
N GLY A 83 2.16 -1.33 -0.20
CA GLY A 83 1.71 -1.63 -1.55
C GLY A 83 0.33 -1.09 -1.82
N ASN A 84 -0.02 -0.98 -3.07
CA ASN A 84 -1.33 -0.57 -3.53
C ASN A 84 -2.18 -1.80 -3.85
N LEU A 85 -3.37 -1.86 -3.29
CA LEU A 85 -4.38 -2.86 -3.61
C LEU A 85 -5.43 -2.21 -4.51
N VAL A 86 -5.48 -2.63 -5.77
CA VAL A 86 -6.45 -2.13 -6.74
C VAL A 86 -7.65 -3.06 -6.73
N VAL A 87 -8.83 -2.49 -6.44
CA VAL A 87 -10.09 -3.24 -6.36
C VAL A 87 -11.21 -2.40 -6.95
N SER A 88 -11.91 -2.92 -7.95
CA SER A 88 -13.10 -2.29 -8.52
C SER A 88 -14.35 -2.68 -7.73
N GLU A 89 -15.40 -1.87 -7.78
CA GLU A 89 -16.67 -2.21 -7.13
C GLU A 89 -17.21 -3.57 -7.60
N GLY A 90 -17.64 -4.38 -6.64
CA GLY A 90 -18.13 -5.73 -6.88
C GLY A 90 -17.04 -6.79 -7.16
N THR A 91 -15.77 -6.41 -7.09
CA THR A 91 -14.64 -7.33 -7.26
C THR A 91 -13.84 -7.49 -5.96
N GLN A 92 -12.93 -8.46 -5.93
CA GLN A 92 -12.04 -8.69 -4.79
C GLN A 92 -10.60 -8.90 -5.25
N SER A 93 -9.65 -8.51 -4.42
CA SER A 93 -8.22 -8.76 -4.63
C SER A 93 -7.53 -9.20 -3.34
N SER A 94 -6.54 -10.07 -3.44
CA SER A 94 -5.70 -10.52 -2.33
C SER A 94 -4.22 -10.25 -2.57
N THR A 95 -3.88 -9.44 -3.58
CA THR A 95 -2.50 -9.18 -3.97
C THR A 95 -2.26 -7.68 -4.01
N ALA A 96 -1.35 -7.21 -3.17
CA ALA A 96 -0.91 -5.82 -3.20
C ALA A 96 0.30 -5.65 -4.13
N ILE A 97 0.36 -4.54 -4.83
CA ILE A 97 1.40 -4.15 -5.77
C ILE A 97 2.38 -3.22 -5.06
N LEU A 98 3.63 -3.66 -4.92
CA LEU A 98 4.71 -2.89 -4.34
C LEU A 98 5.55 -2.28 -5.47
N SER A 99 5.49 -0.97 -5.63
CA SER A 99 6.30 -0.26 -6.62
C SER A 99 7.76 -0.20 -6.16
N GLN A 100 8.67 -0.60 -7.04
CA GLN A 100 10.12 -0.51 -6.87
C GLN A 100 10.69 0.41 -7.95
N SER A 101 11.97 0.79 -7.85
CA SER A 101 12.64 1.65 -8.85
C SER A 101 12.59 1.08 -10.27
N ASP A 102 12.65 -0.25 -10.38
CA ASP A 102 12.85 -0.96 -11.63
C ASP A 102 11.63 -1.81 -12.03
N GLY A 103 10.48 -1.61 -11.39
CA GLY A 103 9.25 -2.35 -11.67
C GLY A 103 8.40 -2.60 -10.42
N VAL A 104 7.77 -3.75 -10.32
CA VAL A 104 6.87 -4.08 -9.22
C VAL A 104 7.19 -5.45 -8.61
N LEU A 105 6.85 -5.60 -7.33
CA LEU A 105 6.73 -6.88 -6.65
C LEU A 105 5.29 -7.08 -6.20
N LEU A 106 4.84 -8.31 -6.18
CA LEU A 106 3.50 -8.64 -5.72
C LEU A 106 3.55 -9.23 -4.31
N GLN A 107 2.79 -8.65 -3.40
CA GLN A 107 2.64 -9.16 -2.03
C GLN A 107 1.31 -9.88 -1.89
N GLU A 108 1.39 -11.18 -1.64
CA GLU A 108 0.20 -11.98 -1.32
C GLU A 108 -0.30 -11.66 0.10
N LEU A 109 -1.61 -11.43 0.23
CA LEU A 109 -2.25 -11.19 1.51
C LEU A 109 -2.93 -12.49 2.02
N PRO A 110 -2.97 -12.72 3.34
CA PRO A 110 -3.68 -13.85 3.93
C PRO A 110 -5.21 -13.71 3.91
N PHE A 111 -5.70 -12.66 3.29
CA PHE A 111 -7.11 -12.34 3.09
C PHE A 111 -7.33 -11.69 1.73
N ALA A 112 -8.57 -11.66 1.27
CA ALA A 112 -8.98 -10.86 0.12
C ALA A 112 -9.81 -9.68 0.60
N VAL A 113 -9.72 -8.55 -0.10
CA VAL A 113 -10.55 -7.37 0.12
C VAL A 113 -11.50 -7.24 -1.05
N GLU A 114 -12.79 -7.25 -0.76
CA GLU A 114 -13.85 -6.97 -1.72
C GLU A 114 -14.33 -5.54 -1.53
N LEU A 115 -14.40 -4.75 -2.60
CA LEU A 115 -15.00 -3.43 -2.57
C LEU A 115 -16.49 -3.53 -2.89
N LYS A 116 -17.33 -3.26 -1.91
CA LYS A 116 -18.79 -3.23 -2.09
C LYS A 116 -19.25 -1.94 -2.70
N LYS A 117 -18.74 -0.81 -2.19
CA LYS A 117 -19.14 0.51 -2.66
C LYS A 117 -18.02 1.52 -2.38
N PHE A 118 -17.74 2.35 -3.36
CA PHE A 118 -16.94 3.55 -3.20
C PHE A 118 -17.86 4.76 -3.04
N ILE A 119 -17.59 5.61 -2.06
CA ILE A 119 -18.45 6.73 -1.67
C ILE A 119 -17.62 8.00 -1.78
N VAL A 120 -18.14 8.94 -2.53
CA VAL A 120 -17.62 10.31 -2.62
C VAL A 120 -18.72 11.27 -2.22
N GLU A 121 -18.42 12.14 -1.25
CA GLU A 121 -19.29 13.28 -0.91
C GLU A 121 -18.58 14.57 -1.29
N TYR A 122 -19.35 15.54 -1.67
CA TYR A 122 -18.87 16.88 -2.02
C TYR A 122 -19.53 17.94 -1.14
N TYR A 123 -18.80 19.01 -0.88
CA TYR A 123 -19.39 20.25 -0.36
C TYR A 123 -20.17 20.97 -1.44
N ASP A 124 -21.04 21.91 -1.05
CA ASP A 124 -21.78 22.76 -1.99
C ASP A 124 -20.86 23.56 -2.92
N SER A 125 -19.62 23.77 -2.51
CA SER A 125 -18.56 24.39 -3.31
C SER A 125 -17.99 23.48 -4.42
N GLY A 126 -18.40 22.20 -4.50
CA GLY A 126 -17.87 21.21 -5.43
C GLY A 126 -16.54 20.58 -4.98
N MET A 127 -16.00 20.96 -3.83
CA MET A 127 -14.79 20.33 -3.28
C MET A 127 -15.14 18.99 -2.63
N PRO A 128 -14.26 17.96 -2.78
CA PRO A 128 -14.44 16.69 -2.09
C PRO A 128 -14.51 16.88 -0.58
N LYS A 129 -15.49 16.25 0.06
CA LYS A 129 -15.72 16.25 1.51
C LYS A 129 -15.31 14.94 2.14
N LEU A 130 -15.64 13.84 1.47
CA LEU A 130 -15.39 12.49 1.97
C LEU A 130 -15.03 11.56 0.82
N PHE A 131 -14.02 10.73 1.04
CA PHE A 131 -13.76 9.53 0.27
C PHE A 131 -13.82 8.35 1.23
N ALA A 132 -14.68 7.39 0.94
CA ALA A 132 -14.85 6.19 1.74
C ALA A 132 -15.04 4.96 0.87
N SER A 133 -14.61 3.82 1.37
CA SER A 133 -14.78 2.51 0.75
C SER A 133 -15.46 1.57 1.74
N ASP A 134 -16.66 1.09 1.41
CA ASP A 134 -17.30 -0.02 2.12
C ASP A 134 -16.73 -1.31 1.57
N ILE A 135 -16.00 -2.04 2.40
CA ILE A 135 -15.27 -3.25 2.02
C ILE A 135 -15.75 -4.46 2.81
N VAL A 136 -15.52 -5.64 2.29
CA VAL A 136 -15.61 -6.91 3.03
C VAL A 136 -14.27 -7.61 2.95
N ILE A 137 -13.71 -7.94 4.10
CA ILE A 137 -12.46 -8.68 4.22
C ILE A 137 -12.82 -10.17 4.33
N HIS A 138 -12.32 -10.96 3.40
CA HIS A 138 -12.51 -12.41 3.32
C HIS A 138 -11.26 -13.13 3.78
N ASP A 139 -11.31 -13.76 4.93
CA ASP A 139 -10.19 -14.55 5.46
C ASP A 139 -9.99 -15.83 4.65
N ARG A 140 -8.81 -16.00 4.06
CA ARG A 140 -8.52 -17.17 3.19
C ARG A 140 -8.36 -18.48 3.96
N ALA A 141 -8.01 -18.43 5.23
CA ALA A 141 -7.79 -19.61 6.05
C ALA A 141 -9.08 -20.12 6.71
N THR A 142 -9.92 -19.19 7.18
CA THR A 142 -11.13 -19.52 7.94
C THR A 142 -12.42 -19.40 7.14
N GLY A 143 -12.39 -18.67 6.01
CA GLY A 143 -13.58 -18.30 5.25
C GLY A 143 -14.44 -17.22 5.93
N ALA A 144 -13.99 -16.67 7.06
CA ALA A 144 -14.71 -15.62 7.77
C ALA A 144 -14.78 -14.34 6.91
N GLN A 145 -15.90 -13.64 7.01
CA GLN A 145 -16.13 -12.37 6.35
C GLN A 145 -16.30 -11.27 7.38
N GLN A 146 -15.54 -10.19 7.23
CA GLN A 146 -15.62 -9.04 8.12
C GLN A 146 -15.90 -7.78 7.30
N PRO A 147 -17.09 -7.16 7.43
CA PRO A 147 -17.35 -5.87 6.84
C PRO A 147 -16.54 -4.79 7.56
N ALA A 148 -16.05 -3.83 6.80
CA ALA A 148 -15.33 -2.68 7.31
C ALA A 148 -15.55 -1.47 6.41
N ARG A 149 -15.34 -0.28 6.95
CA ARG A 149 -15.34 0.97 6.20
C ARG A 149 -13.98 1.61 6.34
N VAL A 150 -13.42 2.00 5.22
CA VAL A 150 -12.13 2.70 5.14
C VAL A 150 -12.39 4.12 4.65
N GLU A 151 -11.90 5.10 5.38
CA GLU A 151 -11.99 6.51 5.02
C GLU A 151 -10.59 7.15 5.05
N VAL A 152 -10.46 8.31 4.47
CA VAL A 152 -9.23 9.08 4.60
C VAL A 152 -8.93 9.32 6.09
N ASN A 153 -7.73 8.94 6.53
CA ASN A 153 -7.27 8.97 7.94
C ASN A 153 -7.99 8.00 8.91
N HIS A 154 -8.91 7.16 8.42
CA HIS A 154 -9.56 6.11 9.21
C HIS A 154 -9.36 4.75 8.52
N PRO A 155 -8.19 4.12 8.71
CA PRO A 155 -7.91 2.83 8.09
C PRO A 155 -8.65 1.68 8.77
N ALA A 156 -8.90 0.61 8.02
CA ALA A 156 -9.26 -0.68 8.60
C ALA A 156 -8.01 -1.48 8.93
N SER A 157 -8.08 -2.32 9.97
CA SER A 157 -6.99 -3.20 10.38
C SER A 157 -7.43 -4.65 10.39
N TYR A 158 -6.64 -5.53 9.76
CA TYR A 158 -6.90 -6.97 9.76
C TYR A 158 -5.61 -7.77 9.73
N LYS A 159 -5.43 -8.71 10.66
CA LYS A 159 -4.22 -9.56 10.80
C LYS A 159 -2.91 -8.78 10.73
N GLY A 160 -2.84 -7.61 11.36
CA GLY A 160 -1.65 -6.76 11.40
C GLY A 160 -1.43 -5.90 10.15
N VAL A 161 -2.27 -6.03 9.13
CA VAL A 161 -2.24 -5.18 7.93
C VAL A 161 -3.20 -4.01 8.11
N GLN A 162 -2.72 -2.81 7.84
CA GLN A 162 -3.51 -1.58 7.79
C GLN A 162 -3.93 -1.28 6.36
N ILE A 163 -5.22 -1.07 6.15
CA ILE A 163 -5.81 -0.79 4.83
C ILE A 163 -6.25 0.67 4.82
N TYR A 164 -5.60 1.49 4.00
CA TYR A 164 -5.86 2.92 3.87
C TYR A 164 -6.57 3.22 2.55
N GLN A 165 -7.44 4.22 2.56
CA GLN A 165 -7.92 4.86 1.34
C GLN A 165 -6.80 5.77 0.80
N SER A 166 -6.22 5.44 -0.35
CA SER A 166 -5.10 6.20 -0.93
C SER A 166 -5.51 7.02 -2.15
N SER A 167 -6.18 6.39 -3.10
CA SER A 167 -6.60 6.99 -4.36
C SER A 167 -7.83 6.26 -4.89
N PHE A 168 -8.43 6.81 -5.93
CA PHE A 168 -9.48 6.17 -6.71
C PHE A 168 -9.27 6.47 -8.19
N ASP A 169 -9.81 5.63 -9.03
CA ASP A 169 -9.76 5.73 -10.48
C ASP A 169 -11.10 5.26 -11.03
N ASP A 170 -11.43 5.65 -12.27
CA ASP A 170 -12.62 5.22 -12.99
C ASP A 170 -12.53 3.78 -13.53
N GLY A 171 -11.44 3.07 -13.25
CA GLY A 171 -11.20 1.72 -13.70
C GLY A 171 -12.36 0.79 -13.39
N GLY A 172 -12.91 0.14 -14.44
CA GLY A 172 -14.03 -0.76 -14.32
C GLY A 172 -15.42 -0.13 -14.42
N SER A 173 -15.54 1.19 -14.47
CA SER A 173 -16.82 1.87 -14.76
C SER A 173 -17.32 1.49 -16.15
N ARG A 174 -18.62 1.17 -16.25
CA ARG A 174 -19.24 0.88 -17.56
C ARG A 174 -19.46 2.17 -18.33
N VAL A 175 -19.07 2.17 -19.59
CA VAL A 175 -19.29 3.28 -20.52
C VAL A 175 -20.07 2.81 -21.72
N LYS A 176 -20.96 3.68 -22.21
CA LYS A 176 -21.63 3.55 -23.50
C LYS A 176 -21.08 4.61 -24.43
N LEU A 177 -20.47 4.18 -25.51
CA LEU A 177 -19.90 5.05 -26.53
C LEU A 177 -20.77 5.01 -27.78
N ALA A 178 -21.15 6.16 -28.29
CA ALA A 178 -21.78 6.27 -29.60
C ALA A 178 -20.68 6.38 -30.67
N ALA A 179 -20.46 5.34 -31.43
CA ALA A 179 -19.57 5.35 -32.57
C ALA A 179 -20.30 5.98 -33.78
N VAL A 180 -19.85 7.16 -34.21
CA VAL A 180 -20.40 7.87 -35.34
C VAL A 180 -19.43 7.74 -36.52
N PRO A 181 -19.86 7.14 -37.66
CA PRO A 181 -19.01 7.01 -38.83
C PRO A 181 -18.71 8.37 -39.44
N MET A 182 -17.46 8.61 -39.75
CA MET A 182 -16.96 9.87 -40.32
C MET A 182 -17.32 10.03 -41.81
N ASN A 183 -17.70 8.96 -42.47
CA ASN A 183 -17.92 8.91 -43.93
C ASN A 183 -19.37 8.76 -44.34
N GLY A 184 -20.31 9.19 -43.59
CA GLY A 184 -21.73 9.35 -43.94
C GLY A 184 -22.51 8.12 -44.50
N ALA A 185 -21.80 7.01 -44.78
CA ALA A 185 -22.38 5.83 -45.44
C ALA A 185 -22.84 4.73 -44.47
N ALA A 186 -22.41 4.77 -43.21
CA ALA A 186 -22.73 3.78 -42.20
C ALA A 186 -23.61 4.38 -41.07
N ARG A 187 -24.36 3.54 -40.38
CA ARG A 187 -25.17 3.97 -39.23
C ARG A 187 -24.33 4.07 -37.95
N ALA A 188 -24.63 5.06 -37.14
CA ALA A 188 -24.10 5.11 -35.78
C ALA A 188 -24.53 3.86 -35.00
N PHE A 189 -23.61 3.33 -34.16
CA PHE A 189 -23.89 2.20 -33.31
C PHE A 189 -23.32 2.45 -31.90
N GLU A 190 -23.87 1.77 -30.93
CA GLU A 190 -23.41 1.88 -29.55
C GLU A 190 -22.40 0.76 -29.23
N VAL A 191 -21.34 1.11 -28.54
CA VAL A 191 -20.35 0.18 -27.98
C VAL A 191 -20.41 0.29 -26.47
N GLU A 192 -20.68 -0.82 -25.81
CA GLU A 192 -20.58 -0.91 -24.34
C GLU A 192 -19.24 -1.50 -23.97
N GLY A 193 -18.58 -0.89 -23.01
CA GLY A 193 -17.30 -1.36 -22.50
C GLY A 193 -17.07 -0.92 -21.07
N THR A 194 -15.93 -1.32 -20.52
CA THR A 194 -15.45 -0.85 -19.22
C THR A 194 -14.22 0.01 -19.41
N ILE A 195 -14.04 1.04 -18.61
CA ILE A 195 -12.82 1.86 -18.63
C ILE A 195 -11.64 0.98 -18.26
N GLY A 196 -10.56 1.04 -19.06
CA GLY A 196 -9.39 0.15 -18.93
C GLY A 196 -9.58 -1.25 -19.53
N GLY A 197 -10.76 -1.56 -20.05
CA GLY A 197 -11.04 -2.79 -20.79
C GLY A 197 -10.81 -2.65 -22.28
N SER A 198 -10.92 -3.76 -23.00
CA SER A 198 -10.92 -3.80 -24.47
C SER A 198 -12.27 -4.30 -24.98
N ALA A 199 -12.73 -3.71 -26.11
CA ALA A 199 -13.92 -4.17 -26.79
C ALA A 199 -13.55 -4.50 -28.26
N GLN A 200 -13.97 -5.66 -28.74
CA GLN A 200 -13.75 -6.03 -30.13
C GLN A 200 -14.91 -5.51 -30.97
N ILE A 201 -14.57 -4.74 -31.99
CA ILE A 201 -15.51 -4.26 -32.99
C ILE A 201 -15.23 -5.00 -34.28
N THR A 202 -16.24 -5.65 -34.85
CA THR A 202 -16.12 -6.37 -36.13
C THR A 202 -16.91 -5.62 -37.21
N ASN A 203 -16.25 -5.33 -38.32
CA ASN A 203 -16.88 -4.80 -39.51
C ASN A 203 -16.56 -5.73 -40.70
N GLY A 204 -17.45 -6.67 -41.00
CA GLY A 204 -17.19 -7.70 -41.99
C GLY A 204 -16.01 -8.59 -41.58
N ASN A 205 -14.94 -8.59 -42.36
CA ASN A 205 -13.71 -9.37 -42.07
C ASN A 205 -12.69 -8.60 -41.19
N ASP A 206 -12.91 -7.32 -40.94
CA ASP A 206 -12.00 -6.49 -40.14
C ASP A 206 -12.34 -6.58 -38.66
N LYS A 207 -11.34 -6.87 -37.85
CA LYS A 207 -11.43 -6.86 -36.39
C LYS A 207 -10.58 -5.70 -35.86
N LEU A 208 -11.21 -4.80 -35.10
CA LEU A 208 -10.56 -3.73 -34.34
C LEU A 208 -10.68 -4.06 -32.84
N THR A 209 -9.60 -3.88 -32.09
CA THR A 209 -9.58 -4.07 -30.64
C THR A 209 -9.21 -2.75 -29.98
#